data_23a663a984d8cccd57059a6f38486295
#
_entry.id   23a663a984d8cccd57059a6f38486295
#
_cell.length_a   1.000
_cell.length_b   1.000
_cell.length_c   1.000
_cell.angle_alpha   90.00
_cell.angle_beta   90.00
_cell.angle_gamma   90.00
#
_symmetry.space_group_name_H-M   'P 1'
#
loop_
_entity.id
_entity.type
_entity.pdbx_description
1 polymer ?
#
loop_
_entity_poly.entity_id
_entity_poly.type
_entity_poly.pdbx_seq_one_letter_code
_entity_poly.pdbx_strand_id
1 'polypeptide(L)'
;MAIGDNSYGSISEIEALIGRYTDEGALTAATRPTRTQVERFIDRMSAIVNVALAQVGFAIPVTQADAKAALTDFVVDQVVQLCYAANGAGPYAPGADRLRGRRPRAAILQEAFDFVAEFAPGLQALGATRIRTLTNGLDCRTQDESGNDLVPFFHREMIDHEIVDWDPE
;
A
#
# COMPACT_ATOMS: atom_id res chain seq x y z
N MET A 1 16.46 16.34 5.15
CA MET A 1 15.06 16.17 5.60
C MET A 1 15.03 14.79 6.21
N ALA A 2 14.45 14.60 7.38
CA ALA A 2 14.41 13.26 7.98
C ALA A 2 13.26 12.44 7.34
N ILE A 3 13.44 11.13 7.24
CA ILE A 3 12.37 10.19 6.84
C ILE A 3 11.24 10.30 7.87
N GLY A 4 9.98 10.30 7.40
CA GLY A 4 8.82 10.42 8.27
C GLY A 4 8.63 9.20 9.18
N ASP A 5 8.02 9.42 10.35
CA ASP A 5 7.81 8.35 11.37
C ASP A 5 6.95 7.19 10.87
N ASN A 6 6.09 7.44 9.86
CA ASN A 6 5.21 6.44 9.26
C ASN A 6 5.78 5.84 7.98
N SER A 7 7.08 5.98 7.75
CA SER A 7 7.74 5.48 6.55
C SER A 7 8.37 4.11 6.79
N TYR A 8 8.46 3.34 5.71
CA TYR A 8 9.07 2.01 5.66
C TYR A 8 10.38 2.09 4.89
N GLY A 9 11.44 1.52 5.43
CA GLY A 9 12.77 1.51 4.83
C GLY A 9 13.71 2.60 5.34
N SER A 10 14.98 2.40 5.05
CA SER A 10 16.07 3.28 5.45
C SER A 10 16.97 3.62 4.27
N ILE A 11 17.71 4.72 4.41
CA ILE A 11 18.72 5.13 3.41
C ILE A 11 19.80 4.06 3.25
N SER A 12 20.25 3.46 4.35
CA SER A 12 21.31 2.45 4.33
C SER A 12 20.93 1.19 3.55
N GLU A 13 19.66 0.77 3.60
CA GLU A 13 19.16 -0.35 2.79
C GLU A 13 19.19 -0.01 1.30
N ILE A 14 18.80 1.21 0.94
CA ILE A 14 18.83 1.68 -0.45
C ILE A 14 20.29 1.79 -0.94
N GLU A 15 21.18 2.39 -0.15
CA GLU A 15 22.62 2.54 -0.47
C GLU A 15 23.27 1.19 -0.75
N ALA A 16 22.93 0.17 0.04
CA ALA A 16 23.44 -1.18 -0.15
C ALA A 16 23.06 -1.79 -1.52
N LEU A 17 21.86 -1.46 -2.03
CA LEU A 17 21.34 -2.00 -3.29
C LEU A 17 21.77 -1.20 -4.54
N ILE A 18 22.00 0.10 -4.38
CA ILE A 18 22.35 1.00 -5.50
C ILE A 18 23.82 1.40 -5.53
N GLY A 19 24.71 0.66 -4.87
CA GLY A 19 26.10 0.98 -4.59
C GLY A 19 26.87 1.64 -5.74
N ARG A 20 26.62 1.26 -7.01
CA ARG A 20 27.27 1.88 -8.18
C ARG A 20 26.85 3.34 -8.46
N TYR A 21 25.81 3.83 -7.82
CA TYR A 21 25.29 5.21 -7.94
C TYR A 21 25.55 6.03 -6.68
N THR A 22 26.27 5.46 -5.74
CA THR A 22 26.70 6.12 -4.51
C THR A 22 28.14 6.64 -4.66
N ASP A 23 28.53 7.55 -3.78
CA ASP A 23 29.88 8.06 -3.64
C ASP A 23 30.49 7.40 -2.41
N GLU A 24 31.50 6.55 -2.60
CA GLU A 24 32.12 5.75 -1.53
C GLU A 24 31.11 4.95 -0.68
N GLY A 25 30.02 4.49 -1.30
CA GLY A 25 28.98 3.71 -0.61
C GLY A 25 27.89 4.55 0.05
N ALA A 26 27.92 5.89 -0.06
CA ALA A 26 26.94 6.78 0.52
C ALA A 26 26.25 7.67 -0.52
N LEU A 27 25.00 8.01 -0.27
CA LEU A 27 24.27 9.04 -1.03
C LEU A 27 24.63 10.42 -0.48
N THR A 28 25.12 11.29 -1.36
CA THR A 28 25.53 12.65 -1.03
C THR A 28 24.68 13.70 -1.76
N ALA A 29 24.99 14.96 -1.60
CA ALA A 29 24.40 16.02 -2.41
C ALA A 29 24.90 16.03 -3.86
N ALA A 30 26.03 15.38 -4.13
CA ALA A 30 26.64 15.28 -5.45
C ALA A 30 26.17 14.05 -6.23
N THR A 31 25.63 13.03 -5.58
CA THR A 31 25.14 11.82 -6.23
C THR A 31 23.82 12.06 -6.97
N ARG A 32 23.50 11.17 -7.90
CA ARG A 32 22.20 11.13 -8.59
C ARG A 32 21.57 9.75 -8.42
N PRO A 33 20.42 9.63 -7.75
CA PRO A 33 19.71 10.70 -7.01
C PRO A 33 20.50 11.19 -5.79
N THR A 34 20.20 12.40 -5.33
CA THR A 34 20.77 12.91 -4.08
C THR A 34 20.11 12.25 -2.87
N ARG A 35 20.77 12.23 -1.72
CA ARG A 35 20.23 11.69 -0.46
C ARG A 35 18.83 12.25 -0.16
N THR A 36 18.63 13.56 -0.27
CA THR A 36 17.33 14.20 -0.03
C THR A 36 16.23 13.74 -1.02
N GLN A 37 16.61 13.41 -2.26
CA GLN A 37 15.65 12.86 -3.23
C GLN A 37 15.24 11.45 -2.84
N VAL A 38 16.18 10.64 -2.38
CA VAL A 38 15.89 9.26 -1.93
C VAL A 38 15.02 9.26 -0.68
N GLU A 39 15.28 10.15 0.31
CA GLU A 39 14.40 10.34 1.47
C GLU A 39 12.95 10.62 1.04
N ARG A 40 12.76 11.53 0.07
CA ARG A 40 11.43 11.83 -0.50
C ARG A 40 10.81 10.66 -1.26
N PHE A 41 11.63 9.81 -1.89
CA PHE A 41 11.10 8.61 -2.56
C PHE A 41 10.59 7.61 -1.52
N ILE A 42 11.31 7.40 -0.43
CA ILE A 42 10.90 6.54 0.69
C ILE A 42 9.58 7.04 1.27
N ASP A 43 9.50 8.32 1.65
CA ASP A 43 8.28 8.90 2.24
C ASP A 43 7.08 8.77 1.29
N ARG A 44 7.29 9.03 0.00
CA ARG A 44 6.24 8.94 -1.01
C ARG A 44 5.75 7.53 -1.21
N MET A 45 6.66 6.55 -1.32
CA MET A 45 6.28 5.15 -1.50
C MET A 45 5.59 4.61 -0.26
N SER A 46 6.08 4.96 0.92
CA SER A 46 5.45 4.62 2.19
C SER A 46 4.03 5.21 2.32
N ALA A 47 3.84 6.45 1.88
CA ALA A 47 2.51 7.06 1.85
C ALA A 47 1.54 6.30 0.93
N ILE A 48 2.01 5.84 -0.24
CA ILE A 48 1.20 5.03 -1.16
C ILE A 48 0.82 3.69 -0.53
N VAL A 49 1.77 3.01 0.11
CA VAL A 49 1.53 1.75 0.82
C VAL A 49 0.56 1.96 1.99
N ASN A 50 0.70 3.05 2.74
CA ASN A 50 -0.22 3.40 3.82
C ASN A 50 -1.65 3.63 3.30
N VAL A 51 -1.83 4.26 2.13
CA VAL A 51 -3.15 4.40 1.50
C VAL A 51 -3.74 3.04 1.13
N ALA A 52 -2.94 2.14 0.55
CA ALA A 52 -3.37 0.78 0.23
C ALA A 52 -3.76 -0.01 1.49
N LEU A 53 -2.96 0.07 2.55
CA LEU A 53 -3.25 -0.56 3.85
C LEU A 53 -4.56 -0.03 4.45
N ALA A 54 -4.77 1.29 4.43
CA ALA A 54 -6.00 1.91 4.92
C ALA A 54 -7.22 1.43 4.14
N GLN A 55 -7.10 1.29 2.82
CA GLN A 55 -8.18 0.82 1.96
C GLN A 55 -8.57 -0.63 2.28
N VAL A 56 -7.59 -1.48 2.61
CA VAL A 56 -7.83 -2.87 3.03
C VAL A 56 -8.26 -2.98 4.50
N GLY A 57 -8.20 -1.87 5.25
CA GLY A 57 -8.67 -1.76 6.62
C GLY A 57 -7.63 -2.06 7.69
N PHE A 58 -6.34 -1.98 7.38
CA PHE A 58 -5.28 -2.09 8.37
C PHE A 58 -5.06 -0.79 9.16
N ALA A 59 -4.59 -0.93 10.40
CA ALA A 59 -4.10 0.18 11.21
C ALA A 59 -2.80 0.75 10.63
N ILE A 60 -2.65 2.07 10.66
CA ILE A 60 -1.45 2.77 10.18
C ILE A 60 -0.87 3.60 11.33
N PRO A 61 0.45 3.56 11.49
CA PRO A 61 1.45 2.71 10.83
C PRO A 61 1.40 1.26 11.29
N VAL A 62 1.87 0.34 10.45
CA VAL A 62 2.08 -1.06 10.86
C VAL A 62 3.33 -1.10 11.74
N THR A 63 3.18 -1.53 12.99
CA THR A 63 4.25 -1.53 14.01
C THR A 63 4.84 -2.90 14.28
N GLN A 64 4.15 -3.96 13.89
CA GLN A 64 4.60 -5.34 14.07
C GLN A 64 5.85 -5.61 13.22
N ALA A 65 6.92 -6.12 13.85
CA ALA A 65 8.24 -6.20 13.23
C ALA A 65 8.23 -6.96 11.89
N ASP A 66 7.64 -8.14 11.85
CA ASP A 66 7.66 -9.00 10.67
C ASP A 66 6.79 -8.43 9.53
N ALA A 67 5.60 -7.94 9.87
CA ALA A 67 4.74 -7.27 8.90
C ALA A 67 5.37 -5.97 8.38
N LYS A 68 6.03 -5.21 9.25
CA LYS A 68 6.77 -4.00 8.88
C LYS A 68 7.96 -4.34 7.97
N ALA A 69 8.68 -5.44 8.23
CA ALA A 69 9.79 -5.88 7.38
C ALA A 69 9.31 -6.18 5.95
N ALA A 70 8.22 -6.93 5.79
CA ALA A 70 7.66 -7.22 4.46
C ALA A 70 7.25 -5.94 3.69
N LEU A 71 6.66 -4.96 4.38
CA LEU A 71 6.33 -3.66 3.79
C LEU A 71 7.58 -2.85 3.46
N THR A 72 8.62 -2.94 4.30
CA THR A 72 9.92 -2.31 4.06
C THR A 72 10.57 -2.84 2.80
N ASP A 73 10.64 -4.16 2.63
CA ASP A 73 11.22 -4.80 1.44
C ASP A 73 10.51 -4.32 0.17
N PHE A 74 9.19 -4.28 0.16
CA PHE A 74 8.42 -3.76 -0.97
C PHE A 74 8.75 -2.29 -1.27
N VAL A 75 8.78 -1.41 -0.24
CA VAL A 75 9.07 0.02 -0.42
C VAL A 75 10.51 0.21 -0.91
N VAL A 76 11.47 -0.51 -0.34
CA VAL A 76 12.89 -0.45 -0.74
C VAL A 76 13.04 -0.84 -2.22
N ASP A 77 12.44 -1.93 -2.66
CA ASP A 77 12.47 -2.35 -4.07
C ASP A 77 11.92 -1.28 -5.00
N GLN A 78 10.78 -0.68 -4.68
CA GLN A 78 10.19 0.38 -5.48
C GLN A 78 11.07 1.64 -5.51
N VAL A 79 11.68 2.01 -4.38
CA VAL A 79 12.60 3.16 -4.31
C VAL A 79 13.88 2.90 -5.12
N VAL A 80 14.43 1.70 -5.07
CA VAL A 80 15.57 1.29 -5.90
C VAL A 80 15.25 1.44 -7.39
N GLN A 81 14.06 1.02 -7.84
CA GLN A 81 13.61 1.22 -9.21
C GLN A 81 13.51 2.71 -9.59
N LEU A 82 13.05 3.55 -8.67
CA LEU A 82 13.03 5.01 -8.88
C LEU A 82 14.44 5.60 -8.96
N CYS A 83 15.39 5.09 -8.17
CA CYS A 83 16.79 5.49 -8.24
C CYS A 83 17.42 5.12 -9.58
N TYR A 84 17.16 3.92 -10.10
CA TYR A 84 17.60 3.53 -11.45
C TYR A 84 16.97 4.42 -12.52
N ALA A 85 15.70 4.73 -12.42
CA ALA A 85 15.02 5.63 -13.35
C ALA A 85 15.59 7.06 -13.34
N ALA A 86 15.98 7.56 -12.17
CA ALA A 86 16.62 8.87 -12.04
C ALA A 86 17.99 8.94 -12.74
N ASN A 87 18.64 7.78 -12.89
CA ASN A 87 19.91 7.62 -13.64
C ASN A 87 19.69 7.21 -15.12
N GLY A 88 18.48 7.28 -15.63
CA GLY A 88 18.17 6.88 -17.00
C GLY A 88 18.18 5.37 -17.24
N ALA A 89 18.12 4.57 -16.17
CA ALA A 89 18.10 3.12 -16.22
C ALA A 89 16.78 2.57 -15.62
N GLY A 90 16.51 1.29 -15.91
CA GLY A 90 15.33 0.61 -15.37
C GLY A 90 14.02 0.91 -16.12
N PRO A 91 12.92 0.27 -15.67
CA PRO A 91 11.63 0.30 -16.36
C PRO A 91 10.92 1.66 -16.31
N TYR A 92 11.32 2.54 -15.42
CA TYR A 92 10.76 3.89 -15.26
C TYR A 92 11.61 4.99 -15.91
N ALA A 93 12.69 4.62 -16.61
CA ALA A 93 13.58 5.59 -17.24
C ALA A 93 12.87 6.39 -18.33
N PRO A 94 13.15 7.71 -18.49
CA PRO A 94 12.68 8.47 -19.61
C PRO A 94 13.22 7.86 -20.93
N GLY A 95 12.33 7.46 -21.84
CA GLY A 95 12.72 6.81 -23.09
C GLY A 95 12.67 5.28 -23.09
N ALA A 96 12.45 4.62 -21.96
CA ALA A 96 12.15 3.19 -21.90
C ALA A 96 10.88 2.82 -22.69
N ASP A 97 10.07 3.82 -23.02
CA ASP A 97 8.81 3.71 -23.76
C ASP A 97 8.94 3.13 -25.17
N ARG A 98 10.11 3.24 -25.77
CA ARG A 98 10.27 2.82 -27.18
C ARG A 98 10.36 1.31 -27.35
N LEU A 99 10.60 0.56 -26.27
CA LEU A 99 10.78 -0.90 -26.34
C LEU A 99 9.98 -1.71 -25.30
N ARG A 100 9.48 -1.13 -24.22
CA ARG A 100 8.81 -1.88 -23.12
C ARG A 100 7.67 -1.16 -22.43
N GLY A 101 7.06 -0.14 -23.03
CA GLY A 101 5.91 0.55 -22.43
C GLY A 101 6.27 1.23 -21.11
N ARG A 102 6.14 2.55 -21.06
CA ARG A 102 6.30 3.34 -19.84
C ARG A 102 5.31 2.83 -18.81
N ARG A 103 5.80 2.36 -17.68
CA ARG A 103 4.90 2.12 -16.56
C ARG A 103 4.41 3.49 -16.05
N PRO A 104 3.14 3.85 -16.26
CA PRO A 104 2.62 5.13 -15.77
C PRO A 104 2.68 5.14 -14.25
N ARG A 105 2.72 6.35 -13.65
CA ARG A 105 2.63 6.50 -12.17
C ARG A 105 1.44 5.75 -11.56
N ALA A 106 0.36 5.62 -12.32
CA ALA A 106 -0.79 4.79 -11.93
C ALA A 106 -0.43 3.31 -11.73
N ALA A 107 0.58 2.78 -12.43
CA ALA A 107 1.01 1.41 -12.23
C ALA A 107 1.69 1.18 -10.88
N ILE A 108 2.43 2.16 -10.37
CA ILE A 108 3.04 2.05 -9.03
C ILE A 108 1.97 2.01 -7.93
N LEU A 109 0.93 2.84 -8.07
CA LEU A 109 -0.23 2.79 -7.18
C LEU A 109 -0.92 1.44 -7.25
N GLN A 110 -1.17 0.94 -8.46
CA GLN A 110 -1.80 -0.35 -8.66
C GLN A 110 -0.95 -1.49 -8.08
N GLU A 111 0.36 -1.49 -8.32
CA GLU A 111 1.27 -2.49 -7.74
C GLU A 111 1.24 -2.50 -6.20
N ALA A 112 1.14 -1.32 -5.55
CA ALA A 112 1.03 -1.25 -4.10
C ALA A 112 -0.33 -1.79 -3.61
N PHE A 113 -1.42 -1.50 -4.31
CA PHE A 113 -2.73 -2.05 -3.99
C PHE A 113 -2.78 -3.56 -4.20
N ASP A 114 -2.25 -4.04 -5.32
CA ASP A 114 -2.22 -5.47 -5.63
C ASP A 114 -1.37 -6.22 -4.61
N PHE A 115 -0.18 -5.67 -4.24
CA PHE A 115 0.66 -6.22 -3.19
C PHE A 115 -0.08 -6.33 -1.85
N VAL A 116 -0.67 -5.22 -1.37
CA VAL A 116 -1.35 -5.22 -0.07
C VAL A 116 -2.58 -6.13 -0.11
N ALA A 117 -3.33 -6.18 -1.21
CA ALA A 117 -4.50 -7.05 -1.34
C ALA A 117 -4.11 -8.53 -1.34
N GLU A 118 -3.05 -8.90 -2.07
CA GLU A 118 -2.55 -10.27 -2.16
C GLU A 118 -1.97 -10.76 -0.82
N PHE A 119 -1.18 -9.90 -0.15
CA PHE A 119 -0.51 -10.26 1.10
C PHE A 119 -1.32 -9.93 2.36
N ALA A 120 -2.54 -9.40 2.24
CA ALA A 120 -3.37 -9.05 3.39
C ALA A 120 -3.57 -10.18 4.42
N PRO A 121 -3.83 -11.45 4.02
CA PRO A 121 -3.91 -12.55 4.96
C PRO A 121 -2.58 -12.82 5.68
N GLY A 122 -1.46 -12.74 4.95
CA GLY A 122 -0.12 -12.88 5.50
C GLY A 122 0.24 -11.76 6.49
N LEU A 123 -0.03 -10.51 6.13
CA LEU A 123 0.19 -9.37 7.03
C LEU A 123 -0.61 -9.50 8.33
N GLN A 124 -1.84 -9.99 8.25
CA GLN A 124 -2.66 -10.25 9.42
C GLN A 124 -2.09 -11.40 10.27
N ALA A 125 -1.61 -12.47 9.66
CA ALA A 125 -0.94 -13.57 10.34
C ALA A 125 0.36 -13.13 11.05
N LEU A 126 1.07 -12.15 10.48
CA LEU A 126 2.25 -11.51 11.06
C LEU A 126 1.89 -10.44 12.12
N GLY A 127 0.62 -10.35 12.51
CA GLY A 127 0.13 -9.50 13.59
C GLY A 127 -0.24 -8.06 13.20
N ALA A 128 -0.31 -7.74 11.90
CA ALA A 128 -0.83 -6.44 11.47
C ALA A 128 -2.30 -6.30 11.89
N THR A 129 -2.62 -5.24 12.62
CA THR A 129 -3.96 -5.03 13.17
C THR A 129 -4.92 -4.53 12.09
N ARG A 130 -6.05 -5.20 11.91
CA ARG A 130 -7.17 -4.69 11.11
C ARG A 130 -8.12 -3.88 11.99
N ILE A 131 -8.41 -2.64 11.55
CA ILE A 131 -9.40 -1.76 12.18
C ILE A 131 -10.80 -2.02 11.60
N ARG A 132 -10.86 -2.42 10.32
CA ARG A 132 -12.09 -2.75 9.62
C ARG A 132 -11.91 -4.00 8.79
N THR A 133 -12.78 -4.96 8.96
CA THR A 133 -13.10 -5.89 7.90
C THR A 133 -13.95 -5.12 6.92
N LEU A 134 -13.38 -4.77 5.74
CA LEU A 134 -14.22 -4.34 4.61
C LEU A 134 -14.95 -5.60 4.12
N THR A 135 -15.95 -6.02 4.85
CA THR A 135 -16.99 -6.84 4.29
C THR A 135 -17.80 -5.92 3.39
N ASN A 136 -17.68 -6.09 2.09
CA ASN A 136 -18.66 -5.62 1.11
C ASN A 136 -19.98 -6.40 1.30
N GLY A 137 -20.45 -6.48 2.52
CA GLY A 137 -21.66 -7.14 2.91
C GLY A 137 -22.15 -6.44 4.16
N LEU A 138 -23.41 -6.19 4.23
CA LEU A 138 -24.10 -5.97 5.48
C LEU A 138 -23.49 -6.94 6.48
N ASP A 139 -22.83 -6.42 7.53
CA ASP A 139 -22.27 -7.23 8.61
C ASP A 139 -23.47 -7.88 9.30
N CYS A 140 -23.83 -9.05 8.79
CA CYS A 140 -24.83 -9.89 9.41
C CYS A 140 -24.21 -10.55 10.63
N ARG A 141 -23.73 -9.74 11.60
CA ARG A 141 -23.51 -10.24 12.94
C ARG A 141 -24.87 -10.69 13.45
N THR A 142 -25.04 -11.97 13.52
CA THR A 142 -26.23 -12.57 14.10
C THR A 142 -26.23 -12.48 15.62
N GLN A 143 -25.05 -12.16 16.23
CA GLN A 143 -24.90 -12.09 17.70
C GLN A 143 -24.01 -10.91 18.11
N ASP A 144 -24.33 -10.27 19.22
CA ASP A 144 -23.50 -9.28 19.87
C ASP A 144 -22.30 -9.93 20.61
N GLU A 145 -21.40 -9.10 21.17
CA GLU A 145 -20.25 -9.58 21.94
C GLU A 145 -20.64 -10.39 23.19
N SER A 146 -21.91 -10.34 23.60
CA SER A 146 -22.48 -11.06 24.73
C SER A 146 -23.22 -12.33 24.31
N GLY A 147 -23.22 -12.67 23.00
CA GLY A 147 -23.84 -13.86 22.46
C GLY A 147 -25.37 -13.74 22.25
N ASN A 148 -25.93 -12.52 22.35
CA ASN A 148 -27.34 -12.29 22.04
C ASN A 148 -27.55 -12.13 20.52
N ASP A 149 -28.64 -12.70 20.01
CA ASP A 149 -29.01 -12.55 18.61
C ASP A 149 -29.33 -11.07 18.30
N LEU A 150 -28.56 -10.49 17.36
CA LEU A 150 -28.85 -9.17 16.83
C LEU A 150 -29.95 -9.30 15.78
N VAL A 151 -31.05 -8.60 16.00
CA VAL A 151 -32.09 -8.46 14.98
C VAL A 151 -31.51 -7.59 13.84
N PRO A 152 -31.37 -8.10 12.61
CA PRO A 152 -30.87 -7.31 11.50
C PRO A 152 -31.78 -6.09 11.29
N PHE A 153 -31.15 -4.92 11.12
CA PHE A 153 -31.88 -3.65 10.94
C PHE A 153 -32.77 -3.66 9.67
N PHE A 154 -32.44 -4.55 8.73
CA PHE A 154 -33.25 -4.82 7.53
C PHE A 154 -33.74 -6.25 7.58
N HIS A 155 -34.98 -6.45 7.95
CA HIS A 155 -35.66 -7.72 7.80
C HIS A 155 -36.07 -7.90 6.34
N ARG A 156 -35.92 -9.13 5.78
CA ARG A 156 -36.34 -9.44 4.42
C ARG A 156 -37.81 -9.12 4.17
N GLU A 157 -38.63 -9.18 5.22
CA GLU A 157 -40.05 -8.82 5.20
C GLU A 157 -40.32 -7.31 5.06
N MET A 158 -39.31 -6.43 5.28
CA MET A 158 -39.44 -4.99 5.01
C MET A 158 -39.38 -4.65 3.52
N ILE A 159 -38.82 -5.54 2.71
CA ILE A 159 -38.68 -5.33 1.26
C ILE A 159 -39.90 -5.88 0.51
N ASP A 160 -40.58 -6.87 1.10
CA ASP A 160 -41.70 -7.55 0.44
C ASP A 160 -43.05 -6.78 0.58
N HIS A 161 -43.11 -5.68 1.34
CA HIS A 161 -44.37 -4.99 1.61
C HIS A 161 -44.66 -3.74 0.77
N GLU A 162 -43.82 -3.35 -0.16
CA GLU A 162 -44.06 -2.21 -1.05
C GLU A 162 -43.64 -2.45 -2.51
N ILE A 163 -43.90 -3.61 -3.05
CA ILE A 163 -44.16 -3.70 -4.48
C ILE A 163 -45.63 -3.38 -4.66
N VAL A 164 -45.92 -2.10 -4.67
CA VAL A 164 -47.22 -1.58 -5.17
C VAL A 164 -47.33 -2.07 -6.61
N ASP A 165 -48.30 -2.94 -6.86
CA ASP A 165 -48.73 -3.31 -8.20
C ASP A 165 -48.97 -2.02 -8.99
N TRP A 166 -48.04 -1.69 -9.87
CA TRP A 166 -48.28 -0.72 -10.91
C TRP A 166 -49.08 -1.42 -11.99
N ASP A 167 -50.41 -1.30 -11.88
CA ASP A 167 -51.34 -1.59 -12.95
C ASP A 167 -51.27 -0.40 -13.94
N PRO A 168 -50.80 -0.54 -15.16
CA PRO A 168 -50.89 0.49 -16.17
C PRO A 168 -52.27 0.40 -16.82
N GLU A 169 -53.15 1.36 -16.49
CA GLU A 169 -54.29 1.66 -17.35
C GLU A 169 -53.88 2.38 -18.64
#